data_c5af55b37b5fd8cf2c5ac6471d2d6d57
#
_entry.id   c5af55b37b5fd8cf2c5ac6471d2d6d57
#
_cell.length_a   1.000
_cell.length_b   1.000
_cell.length_c   1.000
_cell.angle_alpha   90.00
_cell.angle_beta   90.00
_cell.angle_gamma   90.00
#
_symmetry.space_group_name_H-M   'P 1'
#
loop_
_entity.id
_entity.type
_entity.pdbx_description
1 polymer ?
#
loop_
_entity_poly.entity_id
_entity_poly.type
_entity_poly.pdbx_seq_one_letter_code
_entity_poly.pdbx_strand_id
1 'polypeptide(L)'
;MIILKIGGSILTNKDSTESEIDGESLGRIAREIKASLDISDKQLIIVHGAGSFGHPPAKEYKIGEVFDKNEYPEKRIGFCKTQNAVKKLNMLICEAFIEEDLPVVAIPASSFMTASDKRITQGNLEFFNKYLDKGFIPVIYGDVVLDDELEICVISGDQLIQYLAVNLNPDRVILGTDVDGVYNKNPKTHDDAIFFDRFTSLEDLDTLEGTTNVDVTGGMIGKIKELLYLADLGIESKIINAEVKDNIFKVLEDKDVIGTVISRGN
;
A
#
# COMPACT_ATOMS: atom_id res chain seq x y z
N MET A 1 0.50 -13.15 -12.10
CA MET A 1 0.11 -12.65 -10.75
C MET A 1 0.21 -11.14 -10.70
N ILE A 2 -0.74 -10.46 -10.05
CA ILE A 2 -0.75 -8.99 -9.88
C ILE A 2 -0.68 -8.67 -8.39
N ILE A 3 0.08 -7.64 -8.02
CA ILE A 3 0.01 -7.04 -6.69
C ILE A 3 -0.74 -5.70 -6.81
N LEU A 4 -1.89 -5.61 -6.15
CA LEU A 4 -2.73 -4.41 -6.10
C LEU A 4 -2.65 -3.79 -4.71
N LYS A 5 -2.17 -2.56 -4.61
CA LYS A 5 -2.28 -1.79 -3.39
C LYS A 5 -3.46 -0.84 -3.44
N ILE A 6 -4.22 -0.80 -2.37
CA ILE A 6 -5.28 0.18 -2.14
C ILE A 6 -4.81 1.15 -1.05
N GLY A 7 -4.70 2.42 -1.39
CA GLY A 7 -4.24 3.46 -0.47
C GLY A 7 -5.17 3.60 0.73
N GLY A 8 -4.62 3.82 1.92
CA GLY A 8 -5.43 4.04 3.12
C GLY A 8 -6.35 5.26 3.02
N SER A 9 -5.97 6.25 2.20
CA SER A 9 -6.78 7.45 1.94
C SER A 9 -8.07 7.21 1.17
N ILE A 10 -8.17 6.06 0.48
CA ILE A 10 -9.37 5.64 -0.27
C ILE A 10 -10.30 4.83 0.63
N LEU A 11 -9.71 4.09 1.57
CA LEU A 11 -10.43 3.13 2.40
C LEU A 11 -11.01 3.74 3.67
N THR A 12 -10.49 4.92 4.08
CA THR A 12 -10.87 5.55 5.34
C THR A 12 -11.24 7.01 5.13
N ASN A 13 -12.28 7.45 5.81
CA ASN A 13 -12.70 8.85 5.79
C ASN A 13 -11.67 9.72 6.54
N LYS A 14 -11.02 10.64 5.82
CA LYS A 14 -9.98 11.54 6.39
C LYS A 14 -10.56 12.64 7.28
N ASP A 15 -11.81 13.02 7.03
CA ASP A 15 -12.47 14.16 7.69
C ASP A 15 -13.22 13.74 8.95
N SER A 16 -13.30 12.43 9.23
CA SER A 16 -13.91 11.90 10.44
C SER A 16 -12.94 11.99 11.62
N THR A 17 -13.42 12.48 12.77
CA THR A 17 -12.68 12.45 14.04
C THR A 17 -12.53 11.04 14.61
N GLU A 18 -13.30 10.09 14.10
CA GLU A 18 -13.22 8.66 14.42
C GLU A 18 -12.67 7.88 13.21
N SER A 19 -11.95 6.80 13.48
CA SER A 19 -11.44 5.89 12.44
C SER A 19 -12.62 5.17 11.78
N GLU A 20 -13.07 5.70 10.65
CA GLU A 20 -14.23 5.23 9.91
C GLU A 20 -13.81 4.76 8.50
N ILE A 21 -14.43 3.68 8.04
CA ILE A 21 -14.19 3.14 6.70
C ILE A 21 -15.13 3.80 5.69
N ASP A 22 -14.63 4.07 4.48
CA ASP A 22 -15.47 4.43 3.34
C ASP A 22 -16.07 3.16 2.73
N GLY A 23 -17.21 2.74 3.23
CA GLY A 23 -17.88 1.52 2.80
C GLY A 23 -18.36 1.57 1.35
N GLU A 24 -18.70 2.75 0.81
CA GLU A 24 -19.13 2.90 -0.58
C GLU A 24 -17.97 2.67 -1.55
N SER A 25 -16.84 3.35 -1.31
CA SER A 25 -15.62 3.18 -2.09
C SER A 25 -15.10 1.74 -2.00
N LEU A 26 -15.11 1.15 -0.82
CA LEU A 26 -14.65 -0.22 -0.61
C LEU A 26 -15.53 -1.24 -1.33
N GLY A 27 -16.85 -1.17 -1.22
CA GLY A 27 -17.79 -2.05 -1.93
C GLY A 27 -17.68 -1.90 -3.45
N ARG A 28 -17.47 -0.67 -3.96
CA ARG A 28 -17.22 -0.45 -5.39
C ARG A 28 -15.93 -1.14 -5.84
N ILE A 29 -14.84 -0.97 -5.11
CA ILE A 29 -13.54 -1.59 -5.42
C ILE A 29 -13.69 -3.12 -5.40
N ALA A 30 -14.37 -3.68 -4.41
CA ALA A 30 -14.61 -5.12 -4.32
C ALA A 30 -15.35 -5.65 -5.57
N ARG A 31 -16.42 -4.98 -6.01
CA ARG A 31 -17.16 -5.34 -7.25
C ARG A 31 -16.30 -5.23 -8.49
N GLU A 32 -15.45 -4.21 -8.62
CA GLU A 32 -14.54 -4.05 -9.76
C GLU A 32 -13.49 -5.18 -9.81
N ILE A 33 -12.94 -5.58 -8.66
CA ILE A 33 -12.04 -6.73 -8.55
C ILE A 33 -12.78 -8.01 -8.93
N LYS A 34 -13.98 -8.24 -8.37
CA LYS A 34 -14.79 -9.42 -8.67
C LYS A 34 -15.07 -9.52 -10.17
N ALA A 35 -15.53 -8.44 -10.78
CA ALA A 35 -15.83 -8.40 -12.23
C ALA A 35 -14.60 -8.73 -13.09
N SER A 36 -13.39 -8.33 -12.67
CA SER A 36 -12.16 -8.69 -13.37
C SER A 36 -11.83 -10.18 -13.20
N LEU A 37 -11.95 -10.72 -11.98
CA LEU A 37 -11.63 -12.11 -11.71
C LEU A 37 -12.65 -13.10 -12.33
N ASP A 38 -13.89 -12.65 -12.56
CA ASP A 38 -14.91 -13.47 -13.23
C ASP A 38 -14.65 -13.70 -14.72
N ILE A 39 -13.87 -12.84 -15.36
CA ILE A 39 -13.58 -12.94 -16.80
C ILE A 39 -12.14 -13.38 -17.12
N SER A 40 -11.30 -13.50 -16.10
CA SER A 40 -9.88 -13.83 -16.29
C SER A 40 -9.30 -14.56 -15.07
N ASP A 41 -8.58 -15.64 -15.35
CA ASP A 41 -7.91 -16.46 -14.34
C ASP A 41 -6.59 -15.76 -13.88
N LYS A 42 -6.73 -14.77 -13.01
CA LYS A 42 -5.59 -14.01 -12.48
C LYS A 42 -5.36 -14.29 -11.01
N GLN A 43 -4.11 -14.51 -10.64
CA GLN A 43 -3.71 -14.51 -9.24
C GLN A 43 -3.53 -13.06 -8.77
N LEU A 44 -4.10 -12.72 -7.63
CA LEU A 44 -4.09 -11.38 -7.05
C LEU A 44 -3.62 -11.40 -5.60
N ILE A 45 -2.72 -10.49 -5.25
CA ILE A 45 -2.39 -10.15 -3.87
C ILE A 45 -2.85 -8.72 -3.63
N ILE A 46 -3.58 -8.49 -2.54
CA ILE A 46 -4.02 -7.16 -2.14
C ILE A 46 -3.15 -6.66 -0.98
N VAL A 47 -2.68 -5.42 -1.11
CA VAL A 47 -1.95 -4.71 -0.05
C VAL A 47 -2.75 -3.48 0.33
N HIS A 48 -2.95 -3.20 1.62
CA HIS A 48 -3.53 -1.92 2.02
C HIS A 48 -2.69 -1.18 3.05
N GLY A 49 -2.88 0.14 3.12
CA GLY A 49 -2.24 0.99 4.11
C GLY A 49 -2.94 0.95 5.46
N ALA A 50 -2.29 1.49 6.50
CA ALA A 50 -2.84 1.59 7.85
C ALA A 50 -4.00 2.60 7.98
N GLY A 51 -4.12 3.55 7.04
CA GLY A 51 -5.16 4.58 7.01
C GLY A 51 -5.27 5.37 8.31
N SER A 52 -6.45 5.91 8.58
CA SER A 52 -6.75 6.63 9.83
C SER A 52 -6.78 5.72 11.07
N PHE A 53 -6.76 4.40 10.91
CA PHE A 53 -6.77 3.46 12.01
C PHE A 53 -5.41 3.28 12.68
N GLY A 54 -4.35 3.04 11.90
CA GLY A 54 -3.03 2.69 12.43
C GLY A 54 -2.14 3.89 12.73
N HIS A 55 -2.25 4.98 11.98
CA HIS A 55 -1.37 6.14 12.17
C HIS A 55 -1.51 6.83 13.53
N PRO A 56 -2.70 7.06 14.09
CA PRO A 56 -2.83 7.73 15.38
C PRO A 56 -2.14 6.98 16.52
N PRO A 57 -2.40 5.69 16.78
CA PRO A 57 -1.73 4.98 17.87
C PRO A 57 -0.22 4.82 17.61
N ALA A 58 0.23 4.60 16.37
CA ALA A 58 1.65 4.53 16.07
C ALA A 58 2.38 5.84 16.41
N LYS A 59 1.75 6.98 16.10
CA LYS A 59 2.28 8.31 16.42
C LYS A 59 2.22 8.60 17.92
N GLU A 60 1.11 8.30 18.59
CA GLU A 60 0.94 8.50 20.04
C GLU A 60 2.05 7.82 20.83
N TYR A 61 2.35 6.57 20.49
CA TYR A 61 3.36 5.76 21.17
C TYR A 61 4.76 5.84 20.53
N LYS A 62 4.95 6.71 19.52
CA LYS A 62 6.23 6.90 18.81
C LYS A 62 6.87 5.57 18.41
N ILE A 63 6.08 4.70 17.76
CA ILE A 63 6.55 3.40 17.30
C ILE A 63 7.58 3.60 16.17
N GLY A 64 8.74 2.95 16.29
CA GLY A 64 9.87 3.09 15.36
C GLY A 64 10.79 4.28 15.66
N GLU A 65 10.66 4.92 16.82
CA GLU A 65 11.66 5.85 17.33
C GLU A 65 12.54 5.13 18.37
N VAL A 66 13.80 5.57 18.49
CA VAL A 66 14.70 5.11 19.56
C VAL A 66 14.10 5.51 20.91
N PHE A 67 14.12 4.61 21.87
CA PHE A 67 13.56 4.83 23.21
C PHE A 67 14.43 4.21 24.32
N ASP A 68 14.26 4.70 25.55
CA ASP A 68 14.91 4.12 26.73
C ASP A 68 14.23 2.81 27.14
N LYS A 69 14.99 1.86 27.69
CA LYS A 69 14.46 0.58 28.19
C LYS A 69 13.36 0.74 29.25
N ASN A 70 13.34 1.84 29.98
CA ASN A 70 12.28 2.16 30.93
C ASN A 70 10.93 2.44 30.28
N GLU A 71 10.92 2.87 29.00
CA GLU A 71 9.70 3.12 28.22
C GLU A 71 9.14 1.83 27.58
N TYR A 72 9.90 0.73 27.63
CA TYR A 72 9.52 -0.52 26.95
C TYR A 72 8.13 -1.05 27.36
N PRO A 73 7.69 -0.99 28.63
CA PRO A 73 6.32 -1.39 28.98
C PRO A 73 5.23 -0.61 28.24
N GLU A 74 5.41 0.72 28.10
CA GLU A 74 4.48 1.58 27.38
C GLU A 74 4.54 1.32 25.86
N LYS A 75 5.75 1.20 25.30
CA LYS A 75 5.98 0.89 23.88
C LYS A 75 5.32 -0.42 23.46
N ARG A 76 5.39 -1.47 24.29
CA ARG A 76 4.69 -2.74 24.03
C ARG A 76 3.18 -2.57 23.97
N ILE A 77 2.59 -1.77 24.84
CA ILE A 77 1.16 -1.45 24.78
C ILE A 77 0.83 -0.68 23.51
N GLY A 78 1.66 0.30 23.13
CA GLY A 78 1.53 1.03 21.87
C GLY A 78 1.59 0.13 20.64
N PHE A 79 2.53 -0.82 20.62
CA PHE A 79 2.61 -1.86 19.58
C PHE A 79 1.30 -2.64 19.49
N CYS A 80 0.80 -3.17 20.61
CA CYS A 80 -0.45 -3.95 20.63
C CYS A 80 -1.66 -3.13 20.18
N LYS A 81 -1.76 -1.86 20.60
CA LYS A 81 -2.84 -0.95 20.17
C LYS A 81 -2.78 -0.68 18.68
N THR A 82 -1.59 -0.38 18.13
CA THR A 82 -1.41 -0.14 16.70
C THR A 82 -1.77 -1.38 15.89
N GLN A 83 -1.24 -2.54 16.28
CA GLN A 83 -1.55 -3.82 15.63
C GLN A 83 -3.06 -4.11 15.65
N ASN A 84 -3.72 -3.91 16.80
CA ASN A 84 -5.16 -4.16 16.91
C ASN A 84 -5.97 -3.20 16.02
N ALA A 85 -5.55 -1.94 15.91
CA ALA A 85 -6.22 -0.96 15.07
C ALA A 85 -6.14 -1.32 13.57
N VAL A 86 -4.96 -1.71 13.07
CA VAL A 86 -4.82 -2.13 11.66
C VAL A 86 -5.49 -3.47 11.39
N LYS A 87 -5.52 -4.39 12.34
CA LYS A 87 -6.31 -5.63 12.25
C LYS A 87 -7.80 -5.35 12.12
N LYS A 88 -8.34 -4.39 12.87
CA LYS A 88 -9.73 -3.98 12.77
C LYS A 88 -10.04 -3.43 11.36
N LEU A 89 -9.17 -2.57 10.81
CA LEU A 89 -9.30 -2.09 9.44
C LEU A 89 -9.30 -3.24 8.44
N ASN A 90 -8.32 -4.16 8.56
CA ASN A 90 -8.22 -5.30 7.66
C ASN A 90 -9.45 -6.22 7.73
N MET A 91 -10.01 -6.44 8.91
CA MET A 91 -11.23 -7.21 9.08
C MET A 91 -12.40 -6.60 8.30
N LEU A 92 -12.63 -5.29 8.43
CA LEU A 92 -13.69 -4.59 7.69
C LEU A 92 -13.48 -4.65 6.17
N ILE A 93 -12.23 -4.57 5.70
CA ILE A 93 -11.90 -4.72 4.27
C ILE A 93 -12.20 -6.14 3.79
N CYS A 94 -11.77 -7.15 4.54
CA CYS A 94 -12.03 -8.54 4.19
C CYS A 94 -13.54 -8.88 4.21
N GLU A 95 -14.29 -8.36 5.18
CA GLU A 95 -15.75 -8.52 5.25
C GLU A 95 -16.40 -7.98 3.98
N ALA A 96 -16.10 -6.74 3.57
CA ALA A 96 -16.67 -6.16 2.36
C ALA A 96 -16.27 -6.92 1.06
N PHE A 97 -15.08 -7.51 1.04
CA PHE A 97 -14.66 -8.32 -0.10
C PHE A 97 -15.37 -9.69 -0.13
N ILE A 98 -15.57 -10.31 1.03
CA ILE A 98 -16.32 -11.58 1.16
C ILE A 98 -17.80 -11.38 0.78
N GLU A 99 -18.40 -10.21 1.09
CA GLU A 99 -19.76 -9.88 0.67
C GLU A 99 -19.94 -9.84 -0.86
N GLU A 100 -18.86 -9.61 -1.59
CA GLU A 100 -18.81 -9.65 -3.07
C GLU A 100 -18.22 -10.98 -3.59
N ASP A 101 -18.27 -12.07 -2.80
CA ASP A 101 -17.79 -13.41 -3.15
C ASP A 101 -16.29 -13.48 -3.53
N LEU A 102 -15.46 -12.59 -2.98
CA LEU A 102 -14.00 -12.65 -3.14
C LEU A 102 -13.37 -13.55 -2.07
N PRO A 103 -12.64 -14.60 -2.42
CA PRO A 103 -12.04 -15.55 -1.46
C PRO A 103 -10.76 -14.97 -0.81
N VAL A 104 -10.91 -13.89 -0.08
CA VAL A 104 -9.79 -13.19 0.58
C VAL A 104 -9.35 -13.87 1.86
N VAL A 105 -8.04 -13.83 2.13
CA VAL A 105 -7.43 -14.31 3.38
C VAL A 105 -6.52 -13.26 3.98
N ALA A 106 -6.78 -12.87 5.23
CA ALA A 106 -5.99 -11.88 5.97
C ALA A 106 -4.63 -12.46 6.39
N ILE A 107 -3.55 -11.73 6.07
CA ILE A 107 -2.18 -12.12 6.41
C ILE A 107 -1.49 -10.95 7.11
N PRO A 108 -1.51 -10.89 8.46
CA PRO A 108 -0.83 -9.83 9.19
C PRO A 108 0.69 -9.96 9.09
N ALA A 109 1.35 -8.90 8.63
CA ALA A 109 2.80 -8.89 8.47
C ALA A 109 3.54 -9.15 9.80
N SER A 110 3.02 -8.65 10.92
CA SER A 110 3.53 -8.90 12.28
C SER A 110 3.63 -10.37 12.70
N SER A 111 2.97 -11.28 11.97
CA SER A 111 2.98 -12.71 12.28
C SER A 111 4.17 -13.47 11.70
N PHE A 112 4.91 -12.88 10.73
CA PHE A 112 5.95 -13.62 10.01
C PHE A 112 7.08 -12.75 9.47
N MET A 113 6.99 -11.42 9.62
CA MET A 113 8.03 -10.49 9.18
C MET A 113 8.76 -9.87 10.37
N THR A 114 10.05 -9.58 10.16
CA THR A 114 10.88 -8.74 11.03
C THR A 114 11.57 -7.67 10.19
N ALA A 115 12.07 -6.64 10.87
CA ALA A 115 12.76 -5.51 10.27
C ALA A 115 14.10 -5.24 10.97
N SER A 116 14.95 -4.43 10.35
CA SER A 116 16.11 -3.79 10.95
C SER A 116 16.17 -2.36 10.43
N ASP A 117 16.27 -1.39 11.32
CA ASP A 117 16.21 0.06 11.00
C ASP A 117 15.04 0.40 10.06
N LYS A 118 13.84 -0.06 10.42
CA LYS A 118 12.57 0.14 9.68
C LYS A 118 12.51 -0.50 8.30
N ARG A 119 13.46 -1.33 7.89
CA ARG A 119 13.42 -2.05 6.61
C ARG A 119 13.14 -3.53 6.86
N ILE A 120 12.22 -4.11 6.08
CA ILE A 120 11.91 -5.54 6.16
C ILE A 120 13.15 -6.35 5.81
N THR A 121 13.58 -7.22 6.71
CA THR A 121 14.77 -8.07 6.53
C THR A 121 14.40 -9.54 6.36
N GLN A 122 13.33 -10.00 6.99
CA GLN A 122 12.90 -11.39 6.94
C GLN A 122 11.38 -11.49 6.81
N GLY A 123 10.94 -12.51 6.07
CA GLY A 123 9.53 -12.88 5.94
C GLY A 123 9.41 -14.15 5.08
N ASN A 124 8.76 -15.18 5.60
CA ASN A 124 8.50 -16.39 4.83
C ASN A 124 7.29 -16.20 3.92
N LEU A 125 7.50 -16.12 2.61
CA LEU A 125 6.45 -15.92 1.61
C LEU A 125 5.96 -17.21 0.94
N GLU A 126 6.49 -18.39 1.29
CA GLU A 126 6.12 -19.68 0.66
C GLU A 126 4.60 -19.94 0.71
N PHE A 127 3.95 -19.53 1.80
CA PHE A 127 2.52 -19.75 1.96
C PHE A 127 1.66 -18.83 1.06
N PHE A 128 2.18 -17.68 0.57
CA PHE A 128 1.46 -16.88 -0.42
C PHE A 128 1.18 -17.69 -1.69
N ASN A 129 2.19 -18.36 -2.24
CA ASN A 129 2.02 -19.23 -3.41
C ASN A 129 1.01 -20.33 -3.13
N LYS A 130 1.04 -20.93 -1.92
CA LYS A 130 0.09 -21.99 -1.54
C LYS A 130 -1.36 -21.50 -1.50
N TYR A 131 -1.60 -20.25 -1.08
CA TYR A 131 -2.93 -19.63 -1.12
C TYR A 131 -3.34 -19.31 -2.56
N LEU A 132 -2.46 -18.67 -3.34
CA LEU A 132 -2.70 -18.31 -4.74
C LEU A 132 -3.02 -19.55 -5.60
N ASP A 133 -2.29 -20.66 -5.43
CA ASP A 133 -2.50 -21.91 -6.15
C ASP A 133 -3.85 -22.56 -5.83
N LYS A 134 -4.48 -22.18 -4.75
CA LYS A 134 -5.83 -22.63 -4.34
C LYS A 134 -6.93 -21.63 -4.67
N GLY A 135 -6.60 -20.54 -5.39
CA GLY A 135 -7.53 -19.50 -5.79
C GLY A 135 -7.90 -18.51 -4.69
N PHE A 136 -7.18 -18.50 -3.55
CA PHE A 136 -7.36 -17.46 -2.55
C PHE A 136 -6.66 -16.17 -2.94
N ILE A 137 -7.15 -15.05 -2.39
CA ILE A 137 -6.57 -13.72 -2.53
C ILE A 137 -5.94 -13.31 -1.19
N PRO A 138 -4.60 -13.39 -1.05
CA PRO A 138 -3.93 -12.89 0.15
C PRO A 138 -4.12 -11.38 0.31
N VAL A 139 -4.52 -10.95 1.51
CA VAL A 139 -4.64 -9.54 1.90
C VAL A 139 -3.64 -9.24 3.01
N ILE A 140 -2.63 -8.45 2.71
CA ILE A 140 -1.58 -8.00 3.64
C ILE A 140 -1.62 -6.48 3.80
N TYR A 141 -1.12 -5.97 4.90
CA TYR A 141 -1.27 -4.54 5.21
C TYR A 141 -0.10 -3.98 6.01
N GLY A 142 0.06 -2.65 5.94
CA GLY A 142 1.01 -1.94 6.78
C GLY A 142 0.75 -2.22 8.26
N ASP A 143 1.77 -2.66 8.98
CA ASP A 143 1.64 -3.22 10.32
C ASP A 143 2.83 -2.80 11.20
N VAL A 144 2.80 -3.15 12.45
CA VAL A 144 3.93 -3.06 13.38
C VAL A 144 4.64 -4.41 13.43
N VAL A 145 5.97 -4.39 13.45
CA VAL A 145 6.81 -5.60 13.51
C VAL A 145 7.94 -5.43 14.53
N LEU A 146 8.57 -6.53 14.89
CA LEU A 146 9.83 -6.51 15.64
C LEU A 146 10.93 -5.97 14.74
N ASP A 147 11.82 -5.17 15.30
CA ASP A 147 12.96 -4.54 14.63
C ASP A 147 14.24 -4.79 15.41
N ASP A 148 15.26 -5.31 14.73
CA ASP A 148 16.49 -5.74 15.37
C ASP A 148 17.34 -4.55 15.90
N GLU A 149 17.13 -3.33 15.35
CA GLU A 149 17.84 -2.11 15.78
C GLU A 149 16.99 -1.23 16.70
N LEU A 150 15.69 -1.11 16.41
CA LEU A 150 14.76 -0.21 17.09
C LEU A 150 13.81 -0.95 18.04
N GLU A 151 14.00 -2.26 18.23
CA GLU A 151 13.14 -3.18 18.99
C GLU A 151 11.76 -3.38 18.32
N ILE A 152 11.10 -2.31 17.93
CA ILE A 152 9.79 -2.31 17.25
C ILE A 152 9.71 -1.18 16.22
N CYS A 153 9.08 -1.45 15.08
CA CYS A 153 8.85 -0.41 14.09
C CYS A 153 7.51 -0.57 13.35
N VAL A 154 7.17 0.41 12.51
CA VAL A 154 6.07 0.33 11.54
C VAL A 154 6.65 0.01 10.17
N ILE A 155 6.11 -0.98 9.50
CA ILE A 155 6.35 -1.22 8.08
C ILE A 155 5.17 -0.72 7.26
N SER A 156 5.46 0.00 6.18
CA SER A 156 4.42 0.57 5.32
C SER A 156 3.93 -0.42 4.26
N GLY A 157 2.71 -0.19 3.74
CA GLY A 157 2.23 -0.95 2.58
C GLY A 157 3.13 -0.77 1.34
N ASP A 158 3.88 0.33 1.21
CA ASP A 158 4.81 0.55 0.10
C ASP A 158 6.04 -0.35 0.22
N GLN A 159 6.61 -0.50 1.43
CA GLN A 159 7.67 -1.49 1.67
C GLN A 159 7.19 -2.93 1.45
N LEU A 160 5.96 -3.24 1.87
CA LEU A 160 5.38 -4.58 1.64
C LEU A 160 5.29 -4.89 0.16
N ILE A 161 4.84 -3.94 -0.67
CA ILE A 161 4.81 -4.11 -2.13
C ILE A 161 6.20 -4.43 -2.65
N GLN A 162 7.20 -3.64 -2.27
CA GLN A 162 8.58 -3.85 -2.71
C GLN A 162 9.07 -5.25 -2.31
N TYR A 163 8.91 -5.61 -1.03
CA TYR A 163 9.35 -6.91 -0.53
C TYR A 163 8.65 -8.09 -1.23
N LEU A 164 7.33 -8.00 -1.38
CA LEU A 164 6.54 -9.01 -2.09
C LEU A 164 6.94 -9.11 -3.56
N ALA A 165 7.07 -7.99 -4.26
CA ALA A 165 7.38 -7.96 -5.69
C ALA A 165 8.77 -8.55 -5.99
N VAL A 166 9.77 -8.19 -5.18
CA VAL A 166 11.14 -8.75 -5.31
C VAL A 166 11.17 -10.27 -5.14
N ASN A 167 10.38 -10.80 -4.21
CA ASN A 167 10.45 -12.23 -3.85
C ASN A 167 9.44 -13.11 -4.62
N LEU A 168 8.33 -12.54 -5.10
CA LEU A 168 7.27 -13.28 -5.79
C LEU A 168 7.22 -13.02 -7.31
N ASN A 169 7.96 -12.02 -7.79
CA ASN A 169 8.10 -11.66 -9.20
C ASN A 169 6.74 -11.53 -9.93
N PRO A 170 5.89 -10.56 -9.57
CA PRO A 170 4.59 -10.36 -10.20
C PRO A 170 4.75 -9.85 -11.64
N ASP A 171 3.74 -10.09 -12.47
CA ASP A 171 3.67 -9.51 -13.82
C ASP A 171 3.52 -7.98 -13.78
N ARG A 172 2.78 -7.48 -12.77
CA ARG A 172 2.50 -6.05 -12.60
C ARG A 172 2.29 -5.68 -11.14
N VAL A 173 2.65 -4.44 -10.81
CA VAL A 173 2.36 -3.80 -9.53
C VAL A 173 1.48 -2.57 -9.78
N ILE A 174 0.34 -2.50 -9.09
CA ILE A 174 -0.65 -1.44 -9.25
C ILE A 174 -0.87 -0.76 -7.91
N LEU A 175 -0.78 0.57 -7.88
CA LEU A 175 -1.10 1.38 -6.70
C LEU A 175 -2.33 2.24 -6.97
N GLY A 176 -3.43 1.92 -6.32
CA GLY A 176 -4.63 2.76 -6.25
C GLY A 176 -4.44 3.87 -5.21
N THR A 177 -4.53 5.12 -5.66
CA THR A 177 -4.44 6.34 -4.83
C THR A 177 -5.67 7.21 -5.05
N ASP A 178 -5.76 8.31 -4.34
CA ASP A 178 -6.85 9.31 -4.43
C ASP A 178 -6.54 10.46 -5.42
N VAL A 179 -5.57 10.24 -6.31
CA VAL A 179 -5.19 11.14 -7.41
C VAL A 179 -4.83 10.31 -8.66
N ASP A 180 -4.87 10.90 -9.85
CA ASP A 180 -4.67 10.20 -11.11
C ASP A 180 -3.25 9.62 -11.29
N GLY A 181 -2.30 10.03 -10.47
CA GLY A 181 -0.90 9.60 -10.50
C GLY A 181 0.00 10.61 -9.79
N VAL A 182 1.21 10.80 -10.30
CA VAL A 182 2.19 11.72 -9.73
C VAL A 182 2.06 13.10 -10.35
N TYR A 183 2.11 14.12 -9.50
CA TYR A 183 2.10 15.54 -9.88
C TYR A 183 3.25 16.26 -9.22
N ASN A 184 3.69 17.39 -9.80
CA ASN A 184 4.70 18.25 -9.20
C ASN A 184 4.24 18.97 -7.93
N LYS A 185 2.93 19.02 -7.67
CA LYS A 185 2.28 19.57 -6.46
C LYS A 185 0.88 18.95 -6.30
N ASN A 186 0.26 19.14 -5.15
CA ASN A 186 -1.04 18.54 -4.86
C ASN A 186 -2.14 19.06 -5.83
N PRO A 187 -2.69 18.22 -6.73
CA PRO A 187 -3.71 18.64 -7.71
C PRO A 187 -5.05 19.01 -7.06
N LYS A 188 -5.31 18.58 -5.81
CA LYS A 188 -6.55 18.92 -5.08
C LYS A 188 -6.55 20.37 -4.58
N THR A 189 -5.39 21.02 -4.51
CA THR A 189 -5.22 22.38 -3.98
C THR A 189 -4.57 23.35 -4.95
N HIS A 190 -4.08 22.86 -6.10
CA HIS A 190 -3.37 23.64 -7.10
C HIS A 190 -3.84 23.30 -8.50
N ASP A 191 -4.63 24.20 -9.11
CA ASP A 191 -5.17 24.02 -10.48
C ASP A 191 -4.07 23.97 -11.56
N ASP A 192 -2.87 24.46 -11.25
CA ASP A 192 -1.69 24.48 -12.13
C ASP A 192 -0.72 23.31 -11.83
N ALA A 193 -1.20 22.26 -11.16
CA ALA A 193 -0.42 21.05 -10.95
C ALA A 193 -0.14 20.34 -12.28
N ILE A 194 1.13 20.00 -12.52
CA ILE A 194 1.59 19.29 -13.71
C ILE A 194 1.62 17.80 -13.43
N PHE A 195 0.91 17.03 -14.25
CA PHE A 195 0.89 15.56 -14.21
C PHE A 195 2.13 14.98 -14.89
N PHE A 196 2.68 13.92 -14.30
CA PHE A 196 3.75 13.11 -14.87
C PHE A 196 3.21 11.74 -15.26
N ASP A 197 3.25 11.42 -16.53
CA ASP A 197 2.78 10.15 -17.07
C ASP A 197 3.79 9.00 -16.85
N ARG A 198 5.08 9.32 -16.65
CA ARG A 198 6.15 8.34 -16.48
C ARG A 198 7.29 8.82 -15.58
N PHE A 199 7.86 7.87 -14.82
CA PHE A 199 9.14 8.00 -14.11
C PHE A 199 10.04 6.83 -14.47
N THR A 200 11.33 7.12 -14.73
CA THR A 200 12.31 6.12 -15.13
C THR A 200 13.59 6.14 -14.29
N SER A 201 13.79 7.18 -13.50
CA SER A 201 14.99 7.36 -12.69
C SER A 201 14.74 8.20 -11.44
N LEU A 202 15.73 8.20 -10.53
CA LEU A 202 15.74 9.10 -9.38
C LEU A 202 15.95 10.58 -9.80
N GLU A 203 16.57 10.83 -10.95
CA GLU A 203 16.77 12.19 -11.50
C GLU A 203 15.41 12.83 -11.84
N ASP A 204 14.42 12.03 -12.24
CA ASP A 204 13.06 12.51 -12.44
C ASP A 204 12.45 13.05 -11.12
N LEU A 205 12.88 12.55 -9.96
CA LEU A 205 12.48 13.07 -8.64
C LEU A 205 13.12 14.41 -8.32
N ASP A 206 14.35 14.67 -8.74
CA ASP A 206 15.02 15.94 -8.52
C ASP A 206 14.24 17.09 -9.18
N THR A 207 13.52 16.81 -10.26
CA THR A 207 12.61 17.76 -10.89
C THR A 207 11.40 18.08 -9.99
N LEU A 208 11.00 17.14 -9.12
CA LEU A 208 9.97 17.35 -8.09
C LEU A 208 10.52 18.09 -6.87
N GLU A 209 11.70 17.71 -6.38
CA GLU A 209 12.34 18.31 -5.20
C GLU A 209 12.91 19.70 -5.46
N GLY A 210 13.31 20.02 -6.70
CA GLY A 210 13.84 21.32 -7.13
C GLY A 210 12.81 22.43 -7.26
N THR A 211 11.50 22.13 -7.20
CA THR A 211 10.44 23.11 -7.13
C THR A 211 10.20 23.50 -5.67
N THR A 212 10.50 24.72 -5.28
CA THR A 212 10.50 25.31 -3.91
C THR A 212 9.14 25.23 -3.17
N ASN A 213 8.14 24.55 -3.70
CA ASN A 213 6.81 24.37 -3.12
C ASN A 213 6.29 22.94 -3.33
N VAL A 214 7.14 21.93 -3.09
CA VAL A 214 6.71 20.54 -3.21
C VAL A 214 5.84 20.16 -2.03
N ASP A 215 4.55 20.33 -2.16
CA ASP A 215 3.55 19.60 -1.36
C ASP A 215 3.26 18.21 -1.98
N VAL A 216 4.29 17.60 -2.52
CA VAL A 216 4.31 16.15 -2.69
C VAL A 216 4.48 15.62 -1.29
N THR A 217 3.36 15.31 -0.63
CA THR A 217 3.38 14.79 0.73
C THR A 217 4.47 13.72 0.81
N GLY A 218 5.30 13.72 1.85
CA GLY A 218 6.44 12.79 1.97
C GLY A 218 6.07 11.32 1.70
N GLY A 219 4.76 11.00 1.74
CA GLY A 219 4.17 9.74 1.34
C GLY A 219 4.26 9.42 -0.17
N MET A 220 4.19 10.38 -1.09
CA MET A 220 4.28 10.12 -2.54
C MET A 220 5.72 9.87 -2.97
N ILE A 221 6.66 10.68 -2.50
CA ILE A 221 8.11 10.47 -2.77
C ILE A 221 8.57 9.11 -2.27
N GLY A 222 8.14 8.73 -1.05
CA GLY A 222 8.45 7.41 -0.50
C GLY A 222 7.95 6.28 -1.40
N LYS A 223 6.70 6.37 -1.91
CA LYS A 223 6.15 5.40 -2.86
C LYS A 223 6.97 5.31 -4.15
N ILE A 224 7.29 6.46 -4.74
CA ILE A 224 8.06 6.50 -6.00
C ILE A 224 9.44 5.84 -5.80
N LYS A 225 10.13 6.11 -4.69
CA LYS A 225 11.43 5.48 -4.38
C LYS A 225 11.32 3.95 -4.30
N GLU A 226 10.31 3.42 -3.62
CA GLU A 226 10.09 1.97 -3.56
C GLU A 226 9.79 1.37 -4.95
N LEU A 227 9.03 2.09 -5.79
CA LEU A 227 8.68 1.62 -7.13
C LEU A 227 9.82 1.76 -8.14
N LEU A 228 10.66 2.80 -8.05
CA LEU A 228 11.87 2.92 -8.86
C LEU A 228 12.85 1.78 -8.58
N TYR A 229 12.98 1.37 -7.31
CA TYR A 229 13.75 0.17 -6.98
C TYR A 229 13.23 -1.07 -7.71
N LEU A 230 11.90 -1.24 -7.83
CA LEU A 230 11.30 -2.33 -8.59
C LEU A 230 11.56 -2.18 -10.10
N ALA A 231 11.50 -0.95 -10.61
CA ALA A 231 11.80 -0.66 -12.01
C ALA A 231 13.25 -1.05 -12.38
N ASP A 232 14.22 -0.80 -11.50
CA ASP A 232 15.62 -1.23 -11.70
C ASP A 232 15.74 -2.77 -11.79
N LEU A 233 14.86 -3.50 -11.15
CA LEU A 233 14.76 -4.97 -11.25
C LEU A 233 13.92 -5.46 -12.44
N GLY A 234 13.39 -4.54 -13.26
CA GLY A 234 12.58 -4.85 -14.43
C GLY A 234 11.09 -5.09 -14.13
N ILE A 235 10.62 -4.74 -12.93
CA ILE A 235 9.21 -4.84 -12.53
C ILE A 235 8.54 -3.49 -12.73
N GLU A 236 7.64 -3.41 -13.70
CA GLU A 236 6.85 -2.21 -13.96
C GLU A 236 5.76 -2.01 -12.92
N SER A 237 5.52 -0.74 -12.56
CA SER A 237 4.46 -0.35 -11.64
C SER A 237 3.61 0.78 -12.23
N LYS A 238 2.34 0.85 -11.85
CA LYS A 238 1.43 1.91 -12.27
C LYS A 238 0.68 2.49 -11.07
N ILE A 239 0.70 3.82 -10.94
CA ILE A 239 -0.09 4.57 -9.96
C ILE A 239 -1.34 5.10 -10.66
N ILE A 240 -2.52 4.84 -10.11
CA ILE A 240 -3.81 5.24 -10.68
C ILE A 240 -4.72 5.85 -9.62
N ASN A 241 -5.75 6.56 -10.07
CA ASN A 241 -6.84 7.00 -9.20
C ASN A 241 -7.87 5.88 -9.00
N ALA A 242 -7.90 5.30 -7.81
CA ALA A 242 -8.86 4.26 -7.45
C ALA A 242 -10.22 4.82 -6.97
N GLU A 243 -10.38 6.14 -6.82
CA GLU A 243 -11.67 6.77 -6.57
C GLU A 243 -12.53 6.83 -7.84
N VAL A 244 -11.88 6.84 -9.02
CA VAL A 244 -12.59 6.87 -10.31
C VAL A 244 -13.19 5.51 -10.60
N LYS A 245 -14.50 5.50 -10.86
CA LYS A 245 -15.25 4.28 -11.20
C LYS A 245 -14.62 3.54 -12.38
N ASP A 246 -14.61 2.23 -12.31
CA ASP A 246 -14.08 1.28 -13.28
C ASP A 246 -12.56 1.31 -13.48
N ASN A 247 -11.81 2.17 -12.81
CA ASN A 247 -10.35 2.23 -12.97
C ASN A 247 -9.66 0.97 -12.44
N ILE A 248 -10.10 0.41 -11.32
CA ILE A 248 -9.56 -0.85 -10.79
C ILE A 248 -9.85 -2.00 -11.77
N PHE A 249 -11.08 -2.13 -12.25
CA PHE A 249 -11.42 -3.13 -13.26
C PHE A 249 -10.56 -2.97 -14.53
N LYS A 250 -10.48 -1.75 -15.08
CA LYS A 250 -9.74 -1.48 -16.31
C LYS A 250 -8.25 -1.81 -16.18
N VAL A 251 -7.61 -1.37 -15.09
CA VAL A 251 -6.18 -1.61 -14.90
C VAL A 251 -5.87 -3.08 -14.66
N LEU A 252 -6.76 -3.83 -13.99
CA LEU A 252 -6.62 -5.27 -13.83
C LEU A 252 -6.75 -5.99 -15.18
N GLU A 253 -7.59 -5.49 -16.10
CA GLU A 253 -7.79 -6.02 -17.45
C GLU A 253 -6.81 -5.46 -18.50
N ASP A 254 -5.75 -4.79 -18.07
CA ASP A 254 -4.76 -4.18 -18.96
C ASP A 254 -5.34 -3.18 -19.97
N LYS A 255 -6.46 -2.54 -19.60
CA LYS A 255 -7.09 -1.49 -20.37
C LYS A 255 -6.50 -0.13 -20.01
N ASP A 256 -6.67 0.82 -20.92
CA ASP A 256 -6.19 2.19 -20.70
C ASP A 256 -6.84 2.84 -19.49
N VAL A 257 -5.98 3.33 -18.57
CA VAL A 257 -6.33 4.12 -17.39
C VAL A 257 -5.31 5.24 -17.27
N ILE A 258 -5.79 6.45 -17.02
CA ILE A 258 -4.88 7.56 -16.67
C ILE A 258 -4.09 7.17 -15.44
N GLY A 259 -2.77 7.35 -15.49
CA GLY A 259 -1.90 6.98 -14.38
C GLY A 259 -0.43 7.23 -14.68
N THR A 260 0.38 7.21 -13.65
CA THR A 260 1.84 7.32 -13.78
C THR A 260 2.45 5.93 -13.87
N VAL A 261 3.18 5.67 -14.93
CA VAL A 261 3.98 4.44 -15.10
C VAL A 261 5.37 4.65 -14.52
N ILE A 262 5.82 3.70 -13.72
CA ILE A 262 7.18 3.67 -13.20
C ILE A 262 7.85 2.41 -13.75
N SER A 263 8.84 2.61 -14.62
CA SER A 263 9.52 1.54 -15.35
C SER A 263 10.98 1.90 -15.55
N ARG A 264 11.82 0.93 -15.91
CA ARG A 264 13.22 1.17 -16.24
C ARG A 264 13.32 2.11 -17.46
N GLY A 265 14.23 3.07 -17.39
CA GLY A 265 14.64 3.85 -18.57
C GLY A 265 15.24 2.94 -19.65
N ASN A 266 14.99 3.28 -20.91
CA ASN A 266 15.56 2.56 -22.07
C ASN A 266 17.05 2.76 -22.15
#